data_9f176b182612efe75db8fea0126d921f
#
_entry.id   9f176b182612efe75db8fea0126d921f
#
_cell.length_a   1.000
_cell.length_b   1.000
_cell.length_c   1.000
_cell.angle_alpha   90.00
_cell.angle_beta   90.00
_cell.angle_gamma   90.00
#
_symmetry.space_group_name_H-M   'P 1'
#
loop_
_entity.id
_entity.type
_entity.pdbx_description
1 polymer ?
#
loop_
_entity_poly.entity_id
_entity_poly.type
_entity_poly.pdbx_seq_one_letter_code
_entity_poly.pdbx_strand_id
1 'polypeptide(L)'
;HNGEPGVLFLDAANRSNPVPHLYALEATNPCGEQWLGPYENCCLGSINLAQYCQDDGGVNWEQLRKDTVLATIFLDNVVEANAYVPAVPQLRESALRARRIGLGIMGLADLMYHAGIRYGSSDGQEFGAQIMEFVRFHAMKTSIELAQARGPFPAIKGSIYDPQHLTWKPPISIIEYVNNYDRPAVDWTEITESIKMHGIRNAAQTTVAPTGTISTVAGCEGYGCEPVFALAYIRHVNDQGSDLQLTYASPAFEKALRDYGMNSDQREKIFEQVMNEGS
;
A
#
# COMPACT_ATOMS: atom_id res chain seq x y z
N HIS A 1 13.60 -11.04 -24.26
CA HIS A 1 13.07 -11.82 -25.39
C HIS A 1 11.54 -11.70 -25.50
N ASN A 2 10.87 -11.48 -24.36
CA ASN A 2 9.40 -11.39 -24.27
C ASN A 2 8.86 -9.94 -24.27
N GLY A 3 9.74 -8.91 -24.38
CA GLY A 3 9.32 -7.52 -24.44
C GLY A 3 8.94 -6.88 -23.10
N GLU A 4 9.25 -7.54 -21.99
CA GLU A 4 8.96 -7.04 -20.62
C GLU A 4 10.28 -6.77 -19.86
N PRO A 5 11.04 -5.72 -20.27
CA PRO A 5 12.30 -5.39 -19.61
C PRO A 5 12.07 -4.79 -18.24
N GLY A 6 12.96 -5.11 -17.29
CA GLY A 6 12.96 -4.54 -15.95
C GLY A 6 14.38 -4.29 -15.45
N VAL A 7 14.53 -3.35 -14.53
CA VAL A 7 15.80 -3.03 -13.86
C VAL A 7 15.59 -3.08 -12.35
N LEU A 8 16.46 -3.80 -11.65
CA LEU A 8 16.48 -3.90 -10.20
C LEU A 8 17.77 -3.29 -9.65
N PHE A 9 17.63 -2.39 -8.68
CA PHE A 9 18.77 -1.76 -7.99
C PHE A 9 19.13 -2.57 -6.75
N LEU A 10 19.85 -3.68 -6.94
CA LEU A 10 20.15 -4.66 -5.90
C LEU A 10 20.90 -4.05 -4.69
N ASP A 11 21.84 -3.17 -4.94
CA ASP A 11 22.59 -2.50 -3.87
C ASP A 11 21.69 -1.61 -3.01
N ALA A 12 20.75 -0.90 -3.66
CA ALA A 12 19.78 -0.07 -2.97
C ALA A 12 18.85 -0.91 -2.09
N ALA A 13 18.34 -2.01 -2.63
CA ALA A 13 17.47 -2.92 -1.91
C ALA A 13 18.20 -3.56 -0.70
N ASN A 14 19.42 -4.02 -0.89
CA ASN A 14 20.18 -4.69 0.16
C ASN A 14 20.61 -3.73 1.29
N ARG A 15 20.76 -2.42 1.05
CA ARG A 15 20.94 -1.45 2.14
C ARG A 15 19.79 -1.41 3.12
N SER A 16 18.59 -1.80 2.69
CA SER A 16 17.36 -1.83 3.51
C SER A 16 16.85 -3.24 3.78
N ASN A 17 17.66 -4.28 3.48
CA ASN A 17 17.28 -5.66 3.75
C ASN A 17 17.05 -5.87 5.25
N PRO A 18 15.85 -6.25 5.70
CA PRO A 18 15.60 -6.42 7.13
C PRO A 18 16.28 -7.64 7.75
N VAL A 19 16.68 -8.62 6.93
CA VAL A 19 17.28 -9.88 7.38
C VAL A 19 18.59 -10.21 6.63
N PRO A 20 19.59 -9.31 6.62
CA PRO A 20 20.79 -9.47 5.81
C PRO A 20 21.65 -10.68 6.21
N HIS A 21 21.46 -11.20 7.42
CA HIS A 21 22.13 -12.41 7.92
C HIS A 21 21.57 -13.70 7.33
N LEU A 22 20.36 -13.65 6.71
CA LEU A 22 19.77 -14.84 6.09
C LEU A 22 20.13 -14.97 4.61
N TYR A 23 20.12 -13.85 3.88
CA TYR A 23 20.38 -13.80 2.43
C TYR A 23 20.56 -12.37 1.94
N ALA A 24 21.22 -12.24 0.79
CA ALA A 24 21.11 -11.03 -0.03
C ALA A 24 19.81 -11.07 -0.84
N LEU A 25 19.17 -9.90 -1.03
CA LEU A 25 18.02 -9.76 -1.91
C LEU A 25 18.48 -9.79 -3.36
N GLU A 26 17.87 -10.63 -4.20
CA GLU A 26 18.26 -10.85 -5.59
C GLU A 26 17.10 -10.70 -6.58
N ALA A 27 15.85 -10.78 -6.09
CA ALA A 27 14.66 -10.77 -6.91
C ALA A 27 13.49 -10.10 -6.22
N THR A 28 12.48 -9.75 -7.01
CA THR A 28 11.18 -9.27 -6.56
C THR A 28 10.05 -10.18 -7.03
N ASN A 29 8.83 -9.95 -6.54
CA ASN A 29 7.61 -10.40 -7.20
C ASN A 29 7.46 -9.71 -8.58
N PRO A 30 6.54 -10.15 -9.46
CA PRO A 30 6.40 -9.61 -10.82
C PRO A 30 6.20 -8.09 -10.89
N CYS A 31 5.47 -7.50 -9.95
CA CYS A 31 5.20 -6.05 -9.94
C CYS A 31 6.29 -5.21 -9.27
N GLY A 32 7.26 -5.84 -8.59
CA GLY A 32 8.44 -5.16 -8.05
C GLY A 32 8.30 -4.55 -6.66
N GLU A 33 7.11 -4.64 -6.03
CA GLU A 33 6.87 -4.01 -4.73
C GLU A 33 7.41 -4.80 -3.53
N GLN A 34 7.70 -6.10 -3.71
CA GLN A 34 8.22 -6.97 -2.65
C GLN A 34 9.58 -7.55 -3.01
N TRP A 35 10.60 -7.20 -2.26
CA TRP A 35 11.88 -7.89 -2.29
C TRP A 35 11.83 -9.12 -1.41
N LEU A 36 12.15 -10.28 -1.97
CA LEU A 36 11.99 -11.58 -1.34
C LEU A 36 13.31 -12.36 -1.36
N GLY A 37 13.52 -13.14 -0.31
CA GLY A 37 14.53 -14.19 -0.28
C GLY A 37 14.04 -15.48 -0.92
N PRO A 38 14.94 -16.48 -1.02
CA PRO A 38 14.60 -17.79 -1.56
C PRO A 38 13.42 -18.44 -0.81
N TYR A 39 12.44 -18.91 -1.57
CA TYR A 39 11.22 -19.54 -1.07
C TYR A 39 10.31 -18.64 -0.20
N GLU A 40 10.58 -17.35 -0.10
CA GLU A 40 9.65 -16.42 0.56
C GLU A 40 8.43 -16.13 -0.31
N ASN A 41 7.35 -15.76 0.31
CA ASN A 41 6.10 -15.40 -0.34
C ASN A 41 5.61 -14.02 0.10
N CYS A 42 4.75 -13.44 -0.73
CA CYS A 42 4.05 -12.20 -0.41
C CYS A 42 2.74 -12.49 0.32
N CYS A 43 2.49 -11.82 1.43
CA CYS A 43 1.20 -11.78 2.09
C CYS A 43 0.70 -10.33 2.07
N LEU A 44 -0.14 -9.99 1.08
CA LEU A 44 -0.51 -8.62 0.76
C LEU A 44 -1.92 -8.28 1.23
N GLY A 45 -2.11 -7.02 1.61
CA GLY A 45 -3.40 -6.39 1.81
C GLY A 45 -3.32 -4.92 1.45
N SER A 46 -4.44 -4.32 1.04
CA SER A 46 -4.47 -2.91 0.65
C SER A 46 -5.69 -2.22 1.24
N ILE A 47 -5.46 -1.15 1.99
CA ILE A 47 -6.51 -0.33 2.58
C ILE A 47 -7.13 0.54 1.49
N ASN A 48 -8.45 0.51 1.35
CA ASN A 48 -9.18 1.35 0.41
C ASN A 48 -9.32 2.78 0.96
N LEU A 49 -8.44 3.68 0.55
CA LEU A 49 -8.41 5.06 1.04
C LEU A 49 -9.65 5.89 0.68
N ALA A 50 -10.40 5.51 -0.37
CA ALA A 50 -11.65 6.18 -0.73
C ALA A 50 -12.71 6.13 0.39
N GLN A 51 -12.56 5.22 1.36
CA GLN A 51 -13.48 5.06 2.50
C GLN A 51 -13.17 5.98 3.69
N TYR A 52 -12.09 6.77 3.64
CA TYR A 52 -11.64 7.59 4.77
C TYR A 52 -11.84 9.10 4.53
N CYS A 53 -12.63 9.45 3.54
CA CYS A 53 -13.00 10.84 3.30
C CYS A 53 -14.07 11.30 4.29
N GLN A 54 -13.89 12.50 4.84
CA GLN A 54 -14.91 13.19 5.62
C GLN A 54 -15.68 14.19 4.74
N ASP A 55 -16.87 14.57 5.15
CA ASP A 55 -17.73 15.48 4.36
C ASP A 55 -17.10 16.87 4.13
N ASP A 56 -16.19 17.28 5.01
CA ASP A 56 -15.42 18.52 4.92
C ASP A 56 -14.14 18.43 4.06
N GLY A 57 -13.89 17.28 3.46
CA GLY A 57 -12.68 16.99 2.68
C GLY A 57 -11.49 16.51 3.53
N GLY A 58 -11.65 16.38 4.84
CA GLY A 58 -10.65 15.84 5.74
C GLY A 58 -10.49 14.32 5.64
N VAL A 59 -9.48 13.80 6.35
CA VAL A 59 -9.19 12.36 6.45
C VAL A 59 -9.67 11.82 7.79
N ASN A 60 -10.39 10.72 7.79
CA ASN A 60 -10.75 10.00 9.01
C ASN A 60 -9.55 9.19 9.54
N TRP A 61 -8.59 9.88 10.13
CA TRP A 61 -7.36 9.30 10.65
C TRP A 61 -7.59 8.23 11.72
N GLU A 62 -8.60 8.41 12.56
CA GLU A 62 -8.89 7.43 13.62
C GLU A 62 -9.42 6.11 13.06
N GLN A 63 -10.28 6.16 12.04
CA GLN A 63 -10.72 4.95 11.37
C GLN A 63 -9.57 4.30 10.58
N LEU A 64 -8.76 5.10 9.88
CA LEU A 64 -7.57 4.61 9.17
C LEU A 64 -6.60 3.90 10.13
N ARG A 65 -6.40 4.45 11.33
CA ARG A 65 -5.60 3.82 12.37
C ARG A 65 -6.16 2.45 12.77
N LYS A 66 -7.45 2.39 13.09
CA LYS A 66 -8.12 1.15 13.51
C LYS A 66 -8.02 0.06 12.45
N ASP A 67 -8.26 0.40 11.22
CA ASP A 67 -8.24 -0.56 10.12
C ASP A 67 -6.79 -0.97 9.77
N THR A 68 -5.82 -0.09 9.92
CA THR A 68 -4.40 -0.43 9.81
C THR A 68 -4.00 -1.48 10.87
N VAL A 69 -4.42 -1.30 12.11
CA VAL A 69 -4.18 -2.26 13.20
C VAL A 69 -4.83 -3.60 12.86
N LEU A 70 -6.12 -3.59 12.50
CA LEU A 70 -6.86 -4.82 12.18
C LEU A 70 -6.26 -5.56 10.97
N ALA A 71 -5.92 -4.84 9.92
CA ALA A 71 -5.31 -5.40 8.71
C ALA A 71 -3.93 -6.01 9.01
N THR A 72 -3.12 -5.38 9.84
CA THR A 72 -1.81 -5.91 10.26
C THR A 72 -1.97 -7.22 11.03
N ILE A 73 -2.91 -7.28 11.99
CA ILE A 73 -3.23 -8.50 12.74
C ILE A 73 -3.73 -9.59 11.79
N PHE A 74 -4.61 -9.24 10.86
CA PHE A 74 -5.15 -10.17 9.88
C PHE A 74 -4.04 -10.79 9.02
N LEU A 75 -3.14 -9.98 8.47
CA LEU A 75 -2.04 -10.46 7.64
C LEU A 75 -1.06 -11.34 8.42
N ASP A 76 -0.73 -11.03 9.68
CA ASP A 76 0.10 -11.92 10.51
C ASP A 76 -0.61 -13.26 10.76
N ASN A 77 -1.94 -13.26 10.95
CA ASN A 77 -2.73 -14.48 11.09
C ASN A 77 -2.76 -15.29 9.78
N VAL A 78 -2.79 -14.65 8.61
CA VAL A 78 -2.71 -15.34 7.31
C VAL A 78 -1.37 -16.08 7.15
N VAL A 79 -0.25 -15.47 7.58
CA VAL A 79 1.05 -16.16 7.59
C VAL A 79 1.00 -17.44 8.42
N GLU A 80 0.30 -17.43 9.55
CA GLU A 80 0.16 -18.63 10.41
C GLU A 80 -0.81 -19.66 9.84
N ALA A 81 -1.96 -19.20 9.34
CA ALA A 81 -3.08 -20.06 8.92
C ALA A 81 -2.90 -20.67 7.52
N ASN A 82 -1.95 -20.17 6.72
CA ASN A 82 -1.74 -20.65 5.37
C ASN A 82 -1.31 -22.13 5.37
N ALA A 83 -1.98 -22.93 4.54
CA ALA A 83 -1.67 -24.36 4.40
C ALA A 83 -0.31 -24.62 3.75
N TYR A 84 0.19 -23.65 2.97
CA TYR A 84 1.38 -23.78 2.12
C TYR A 84 1.29 -24.98 1.16
N VAL A 85 2.30 -25.17 0.33
CA VAL A 85 2.36 -26.32 -0.58
C VAL A 85 3.17 -27.44 0.08
N PRO A 86 2.55 -28.57 0.51
CA PRO A 86 3.27 -29.63 1.25
C PRO A 86 4.45 -30.23 0.48
N ALA A 87 4.39 -30.23 -0.86
CA ALA A 87 5.47 -30.74 -1.71
C ALA A 87 6.74 -29.87 -1.69
N VAL A 88 6.64 -28.61 -1.18
CA VAL A 88 7.76 -27.66 -1.08
C VAL A 88 7.79 -27.09 0.34
N PRO A 89 8.29 -27.85 1.32
CA PRO A 89 8.26 -27.44 2.74
C PRO A 89 9.03 -26.15 3.01
N GLN A 90 10.01 -25.82 2.18
CA GLN A 90 10.79 -24.58 2.26
C GLN A 90 9.93 -23.32 2.20
N LEU A 91 8.79 -23.34 1.52
CA LEU A 91 7.84 -22.20 1.47
C LEU A 91 7.31 -21.88 2.87
N ARG A 92 6.90 -22.89 3.61
CA ARG A 92 6.41 -22.72 4.98
C ARG A 92 7.52 -22.27 5.93
N GLU A 93 8.67 -22.90 5.84
CA GLU A 93 9.83 -22.60 6.69
C GLU A 93 10.29 -21.14 6.49
N SER A 94 10.43 -20.70 5.24
CA SER A 94 10.85 -19.33 4.91
C SER A 94 9.80 -18.30 5.33
N ALA A 95 8.53 -18.56 5.08
CA ALA A 95 7.44 -17.66 5.46
C ALA A 95 7.38 -17.46 6.99
N LEU A 96 7.40 -18.54 7.76
CA LEU A 96 7.34 -18.49 9.22
C LEU A 96 8.61 -17.89 9.84
N ARG A 97 9.77 -18.08 9.21
CA ARG A 97 11.06 -17.59 9.71
C ARG A 97 11.14 -16.07 9.73
N ALA A 98 10.68 -15.40 8.68
CA ALA A 98 10.72 -13.94 8.53
C ALA A 98 9.36 -13.27 8.80
N ARG A 99 8.25 -13.98 8.64
CA ARG A 99 6.88 -13.51 8.83
C ARG A 99 6.60 -12.18 8.09
N ARG A 100 7.05 -12.09 6.83
CA ARG A 100 6.82 -10.89 6.02
C ARG A 100 5.35 -10.70 5.73
N ILE A 101 4.88 -9.49 5.90
CA ILE A 101 3.58 -9.02 5.42
C ILE A 101 3.78 -7.75 4.59
N GLY A 102 2.81 -7.40 3.78
CA GLY A 102 2.84 -6.23 2.91
C GLY A 102 1.49 -5.52 2.95
N LEU A 103 1.24 -4.76 4.02
CA LEU A 103 0.08 -3.90 4.08
C LEU A 103 0.33 -2.63 3.27
N GLY A 104 -0.53 -2.36 2.32
CA GLY A 104 -0.47 -1.18 1.45
C GLY A 104 -1.78 -0.41 1.42
N ILE A 105 -1.89 0.41 0.39
CA ILE A 105 -3.02 1.29 0.13
C ILE A 105 -3.52 1.10 -1.30
N MET A 106 -4.77 1.45 -1.55
CA MET A 106 -5.36 1.67 -2.87
C MET A 106 -6.31 2.86 -2.80
N GLY A 107 -6.58 3.50 -3.93
CA GLY A 107 -7.45 4.65 -4.00
C GLY A 107 -6.85 5.93 -3.39
N LEU A 108 -5.53 6.12 -3.45
CA LEU A 108 -4.91 7.38 -3.01
C LEU A 108 -5.43 8.57 -3.83
N ALA A 109 -5.57 8.41 -5.14
CA ALA A 109 -6.10 9.45 -6.02
C ALA A 109 -7.57 9.78 -5.68
N ASP A 110 -8.37 8.77 -5.31
CA ASP A 110 -9.75 8.96 -4.85
C ASP A 110 -9.80 9.85 -3.60
N LEU A 111 -8.96 9.53 -2.60
CA LEU A 111 -8.86 10.35 -1.39
C LEU A 111 -8.39 11.78 -1.70
N MET A 112 -7.43 11.95 -2.61
CA MET A 112 -6.97 13.28 -3.05
C MET A 112 -8.09 14.08 -3.73
N TYR A 113 -8.94 13.46 -4.54
CA TYR A 113 -10.08 14.12 -5.15
C TYR A 113 -11.04 14.68 -4.11
N HIS A 114 -11.38 13.87 -3.11
CA HIS A 114 -12.25 14.31 -2.02
C HIS A 114 -11.62 15.42 -1.16
N ALA A 115 -10.31 15.35 -0.94
CA ALA A 115 -9.58 16.36 -0.19
C ALA A 115 -9.28 17.65 -1.01
N GLY A 116 -9.64 17.69 -2.29
CA GLY A 116 -9.34 18.83 -3.18
C GLY A 116 -7.84 18.99 -3.46
N ILE A 117 -7.06 17.91 -3.34
CA ILE A 117 -5.61 17.91 -3.54
C ILE A 117 -5.30 17.42 -4.96
N ARG A 118 -4.54 18.21 -5.71
CA ARG A 118 -4.14 17.85 -7.07
C ARG A 118 -3.08 16.76 -7.06
N TYR A 119 -3.36 15.63 -7.72
CA TYR A 119 -2.37 14.57 -7.94
C TYR A 119 -1.14 15.11 -8.71
N GLY A 120 0.05 14.70 -8.28
CA GLY A 120 1.32 15.13 -8.89
C GLY A 120 1.81 16.53 -8.46
N SER A 121 1.04 17.28 -7.66
CA SER A 121 1.51 18.52 -7.05
C SER A 121 2.45 18.25 -5.87
N SER A 122 3.16 19.28 -5.39
CA SER A 122 3.94 19.21 -4.14
C SER A 122 3.08 18.78 -2.95
N ASP A 123 1.89 19.39 -2.83
CA ASP A 123 0.94 19.06 -1.77
C ASP A 123 0.43 17.62 -1.88
N GLY A 124 0.22 17.13 -3.12
CA GLY A 124 -0.17 15.74 -3.36
C GLY A 124 0.94 14.73 -3.00
N GLN A 125 2.20 15.07 -3.26
CA GLN A 125 3.34 14.24 -2.85
C GLN A 125 3.49 14.21 -1.33
N GLU A 126 3.36 15.37 -0.66
CA GLU A 126 3.38 15.48 0.77
C GLU A 126 2.22 14.70 1.42
N PHE A 127 1.01 14.87 0.90
CA PHE A 127 -0.18 14.17 1.38
C PHE A 127 -0.01 12.65 1.30
N GLY A 128 0.42 12.12 0.15
CA GLY A 128 0.68 10.70 -0.03
C GLY A 128 1.76 10.17 0.91
N ALA A 129 2.84 10.94 1.11
CA ALA A 129 3.90 10.59 2.06
C ALA A 129 3.37 10.53 3.49
N GLN A 130 2.56 11.50 3.93
CA GLN A 130 1.97 11.53 5.27
C GLN A 130 0.98 10.38 5.50
N ILE A 131 0.16 10.02 4.50
CA ILE A 131 -0.73 8.85 4.58
C ILE A 131 0.09 7.57 4.79
N MET A 132 1.11 7.33 3.96
CA MET A 132 1.90 6.10 4.08
C MET A 132 2.78 6.07 5.34
N GLU A 133 3.28 7.22 5.80
CA GLU A 133 3.96 7.28 7.09
C GLU A 133 3.04 6.87 8.24
N PHE A 134 1.80 7.36 8.24
CA PHE A 134 0.81 7.02 9.26
C PHE A 134 0.45 5.54 9.25
N VAL A 135 0.19 4.97 8.08
CA VAL A 135 -0.06 3.53 7.92
C VAL A 135 1.15 2.72 8.38
N ARG A 136 2.35 3.08 7.96
CA ARG A 136 3.59 2.39 8.34
C ARG A 136 3.82 2.44 9.85
N PHE A 137 3.63 3.60 10.48
CA PHE A 137 3.78 3.77 11.91
C PHE A 137 2.86 2.81 12.69
N HIS A 138 1.58 2.80 12.37
CA HIS A 138 0.61 1.96 13.06
C HIS A 138 0.79 0.47 12.75
N ALA A 139 1.19 0.10 11.54
CA ALA A 139 1.52 -1.27 11.20
C ALA A 139 2.76 -1.77 11.99
N MET A 140 3.79 -0.96 12.13
CA MET A 140 4.97 -1.31 12.94
C MET A 140 4.63 -1.40 14.42
N LYS A 141 3.88 -0.45 14.97
CA LYS A 141 3.41 -0.47 16.36
C LYS A 141 2.63 -1.75 16.65
N THR A 142 1.68 -2.09 15.80
CA THR A 142 0.89 -3.33 15.92
C THR A 142 1.77 -4.58 15.81
N SER A 143 2.75 -4.59 14.91
CA SER A 143 3.69 -5.71 14.78
C SER A 143 4.55 -5.88 16.05
N ILE A 144 4.88 -4.81 16.76
CA ILE A 144 5.57 -4.86 18.06
C ILE A 144 4.62 -5.38 19.16
N GLU A 145 3.37 -4.93 19.21
CA GLU A 145 2.36 -5.43 20.11
C GLU A 145 2.10 -6.92 19.91
N LEU A 146 2.09 -7.39 18.66
CA LEU A 146 2.04 -8.81 18.33
C LEU A 146 3.30 -9.55 18.77
N ALA A 147 4.48 -8.96 18.68
CA ALA A 147 5.71 -9.56 19.20
C ALA A 147 5.67 -9.70 20.72
N GLN A 148 5.13 -8.71 21.43
CA GLN A 148 4.95 -8.77 22.88
C GLN A 148 4.00 -9.91 23.28
N ALA A 149 2.92 -10.13 22.52
CA ALA A 149 1.90 -11.12 22.83
C ALA A 149 2.26 -12.55 22.36
N ARG A 150 2.99 -12.67 21.23
CA ARG A 150 3.18 -13.96 20.51
C ARG A 150 4.67 -14.29 20.24
N GLY A 151 5.60 -13.42 20.67
CA GLY A 151 7.02 -13.47 20.34
C GLY A 151 7.35 -12.80 19.00
N PRO A 152 8.58 -12.31 18.84
CA PRO A 152 9.08 -11.73 17.60
C PRO A 152 9.19 -12.78 16.49
N PHE A 153 9.47 -12.34 15.25
CA PHE A 153 9.73 -13.30 14.18
C PHE A 153 10.98 -14.15 14.51
N PRO A 154 10.96 -15.46 14.17
CA PRO A 154 12.01 -16.42 14.60
C PRO A 154 13.44 -16.01 14.24
N ALA A 155 13.65 -15.40 13.08
CA ALA A 155 14.99 -14.97 12.64
C ALA A 155 15.34 -13.52 13.03
N ILE A 156 14.78 -12.99 14.11
CA ILE A 156 15.05 -11.61 14.55
C ILE A 156 16.50 -11.36 14.95
N LYS A 157 17.16 -12.37 15.54
CA LYS A 157 18.57 -12.26 15.94
C LYS A 157 19.45 -12.13 14.69
N GLY A 158 20.25 -11.07 14.65
CA GLY A 158 21.09 -10.73 13.51
C GLY A 158 20.37 -9.94 12.40
N SER A 159 19.06 -9.68 12.56
CA SER A 159 18.30 -8.78 11.69
C SER A 159 18.58 -7.31 12.03
N ILE A 160 18.08 -6.37 11.21
CA ILE A 160 18.13 -4.95 11.55
C ILE A 160 17.29 -4.60 12.78
N TYR A 161 16.37 -5.49 13.18
CA TYR A 161 15.48 -5.36 14.33
C TYR A 161 15.94 -6.16 15.56
N ASP A 162 17.15 -6.69 15.55
CA ASP A 162 17.70 -7.42 16.70
C ASP A 162 17.70 -6.52 17.94
N PRO A 163 16.95 -6.84 19.02
CA PRO A 163 16.89 -5.99 20.21
C PRO A 163 18.25 -5.73 20.88
N GLN A 164 19.19 -6.65 20.72
CA GLN A 164 20.54 -6.51 21.31
C GLN A 164 21.48 -5.68 20.42
N HIS A 165 21.18 -5.59 19.12
CA HIS A 165 22.03 -4.91 18.15
C HIS A 165 21.16 -4.18 17.11
N LEU A 166 20.22 -3.36 17.58
CA LEU A 166 19.27 -2.63 16.73
C LEU A 166 20.00 -1.67 15.79
N THR A 167 19.93 -1.96 14.49
CA THR A 167 20.49 -1.11 13.44
C THR A 167 19.40 -0.39 12.62
N TRP A 168 18.14 -0.80 12.77
CA TRP A 168 17.02 -0.11 12.17
C TRP A 168 16.95 1.35 12.64
N LYS A 169 16.61 2.23 11.73
CA LYS A 169 16.42 3.67 12.00
C LYS A 169 15.03 4.12 11.56
N PRO A 170 14.45 5.09 12.26
CA PRO A 170 13.21 5.73 11.81
C PRO A 170 13.31 6.24 10.37
N PRO A 171 12.21 6.22 9.61
CA PRO A 171 12.20 6.81 8.28
C PRO A 171 12.44 8.31 8.37
N ILE A 172 13.11 8.84 7.36
CA ILE A 172 13.26 10.28 7.17
C ILE A 172 12.45 10.62 5.93
N SER A 173 11.56 11.59 6.04
CA SER A 173 10.85 12.09 4.86
C SER A 173 11.83 12.66 3.84
N ILE A 174 11.65 12.32 2.58
CA ILE A 174 12.43 12.89 1.47
C ILE A 174 11.93 14.26 1.03
N ILE A 175 10.76 14.68 1.52
CA ILE A 175 10.14 15.99 1.31
C ILE A 175 9.84 16.63 2.66
N GLU A 176 9.88 17.94 2.72
CA GLU A 176 9.47 18.69 3.91
C GLU A 176 7.94 18.64 4.05
N TYR A 177 7.45 18.43 5.27
CA TYR A 177 6.03 18.53 5.58
C TYR A 177 5.69 19.96 5.97
N VAL A 178 4.94 20.63 5.12
CA VAL A 178 4.49 22.02 5.30
C VAL A 178 3.05 22.05 5.80
N ASN A 179 2.24 21.08 5.35
CA ASN A 179 0.84 20.95 5.69
C ASN A 179 0.64 19.91 6.80
N ASN A 180 -0.41 20.09 7.59
CA ASN A 180 -0.71 19.15 8.68
C ASN A 180 -1.77 18.11 8.30
N TYR A 181 -2.77 18.49 7.49
CA TYR A 181 -3.93 17.65 7.13
C TYR A 181 -4.66 17.07 8.36
N ASP A 182 -4.60 17.73 9.52
CA ASP A 182 -5.10 17.26 10.81
C ASP A 182 -4.64 15.85 11.21
N ARG A 183 -3.48 15.46 10.68
CA ARG A 183 -2.87 14.15 10.96
C ARG A 183 -2.37 14.08 12.39
N PRO A 184 -2.78 13.05 13.18
CA PRO A 184 -2.19 12.82 14.50
C PRO A 184 -0.67 12.62 14.41
N ALA A 185 0.05 13.18 15.37
CA ALA A 185 1.50 13.04 15.44
C ALA A 185 1.90 11.57 15.60
N VAL A 186 3.02 11.19 14.99
CA VAL A 186 3.64 9.87 15.12
C VAL A 186 4.98 10.02 15.85
N ASP A 187 5.23 9.14 16.82
CA ASP A 187 6.48 9.13 17.59
C ASP A 187 7.35 7.93 17.24
N TRP A 188 8.28 8.13 16.34
CA TRP A 188 9.23 7.09 15.93
C TRP A 188 10.23 6.72 17.04
N THR A 189 10.37 7.53 18.08
CA THR A 189 11.18 7.21 19.27
C THR A 189 10.50 6.08 20.05
N GLU A 190 9.16 6.16 20.21
CA GLU A 190 8.36 5.08 20.82
C GLU A 190 8.61 3.74 20.10
N ILE A 191 8.59 3.74 18.76
CA ILE A 191 8.83 2.53 17.96
C ILE A 191 10.24 1.98 18.23
N THR A 192 11.26 2.86 18.21
CA THR A 192 12.64 2.45 18.44
C THR A 192 12.83 1.79 19.80
N GLU A 193 12.32 2.41 20.86
CA GLU A 193 12.44 1.87 22.23
C GLU A 193 11.60 0.60 22.40
N SER A 194 10.43 0.51 21.80
CA SER A 194 9.59 -0.67 21.85
C SER A 194 10.21 -1.87 21.12
N ILE A 195 10.92 -1.66 20.00
CA ILE A 195 11.67 -2.74 19.33
C ILE A 195 12.78 -3.26 20.24
N LYS A 196 13.52 -2.37 20.94
CA LYS A 196 14.56 -2.80 21.88
C LYS A 196 14.01 -3.65 23.03
N MET A 197 12.80 -3.37 23.46
CA MET A 197 12.18 -4.10 24.59
C MET A 197 11.54 -5.42 24.15
N HIS A 198 10.86 -5.45 23.02
CA HIS A 198 9.96 -6.54 22.64
C HIS A 198 10.30 -7.21 21.31
N GLY A 199 11.18 -6.61 20.51
CA GLY A 199 11.37 -6.98 19.11
C GLY A 199 10.18 -6.60 18.25
N ILE A 200 10.06 -7.22 17.08
CA ILE A 200 8.94 -7.01 16.15
C ILE A 200 8.50 -8.36 15.56
N ARG A 201 7.20 -8.51 15.28
CA ARG A 201 6.61 -9.79 14.83
C ARG A 201 6.87 -10.09 13.36
N ASN A 202 7.00 -9.09 12.52
CA ASN A 202 7.11 -9.22 11.07
C ASN A 202 8.38 -8.52 10.57
N ALA A 203 9.20 -9.18 9.77
CA ALA A 203 10.44 -8.61 9.22
C ALA A 203 10.18 -7.50 8.19
N ALA A 204 9.03 -7.51 7.53
CA ALA A 204 8.50 -6.42 6.72
C ALA A 204 7.02 -6.25 7.02
N GLN A 205 6.51 -5.02 7.02
CA GLN A 205 5.13 -4.70 7.41
C GLN A 205 4.34 -4.08 6.28
N THR A 206 4.92 -3.19 5.51
CA THR A 206 4.20 -2.40 4.52
C THR A 206 4.83 -2.48 3.13
N THR A 207 3.99 -2.36 2.12
CA THR A 207 4.36 -2.22 0.71
C THR A 207 3.25 -1.50 -0.04
N VAL A 208 3.51 -1.03 -1.26
CA VAL A 208 2.48 -0.45 -2.12
C VAL A 208 2.42 -1.27 -3.40
N ALA A 209 1.40 -2.14 -3.47
CA ALA A 209 1.11 -2.95 -4.64
C ALA A 209 0.31 -2.16 -5.69
N PRO A 210 0.32 -2.55 -6.98
CA PRO A 210 -0.47 -1.89 -8.02
C PRO A 210 -1.98 -1.97 -7.79
N THR A 211 -2.49 -3.04 -7.18
CA THR A 211 -3.90 -3.26 -6.82
C THR A 211 -4.90 -3.21 -7.98
N GLY A 212 -4.46 -3.37 -9.24
CA GLY A 212 -5.29 -3.17 -10.44
C GLY A 212 -6.66 -3.85 -10.41
N THR A 213 -6.71 -5.14 -10.06
CA THR A 213 -7.96 -5.90 -9.99
C THR A 213 -8.75 -5.62 -8.72
N ILE A 214 -8.07 -5.62 -7.55
CA ILE A 214 -8.79 -5.47 -6.28
C ILE A 214 -9.33 -4.06 -6.07
N SER A 215 -8.67 -3.02 -6.59
CA SER A 215 -9.20 -1.65 -6.56
C SER A 215 -10.46 -1.51 -7.40
N THR A 216 -10.49 -2.12 -8.59
CA THR A 216 -11.69 -2.15 -9.44
C THR A 216 -12.86 -2.84 -8.72
N VAL A 217 -12.63 -4.00 -8.10
CA VAL A 217 -13.66 -4.72 -7.33
C VAL A 217 -14.12 -3.91 -6.11
N ALA A 218 -13.22 -3.17 -5.48
CA ALA A 218 -13.53 -2.33 -4.33
C ALA A 218 -14.15 -0.97 -4.68
N GLY A 219 -14.32 -0.67 -5.97
CA GLY A 219 -14.92 0.57 -6.44
C GLY A 219 -14.01 1.80 -6.35
N CYS A 220 -12.68 1.61 -6.28
CA CYS A 220 -11.74 2.71 -6.41
C CYS A 220 -11.60 3.11 -7.87
N GLU A 221 -11.49 4.40 -8.13
CA GLU A 221 -11.18 4.94 -9.46
C GLU A 221 -9.67 4.94 -9.72
N GLY A 222 -8.86 5.20 -8.70
CA GLY A 222 -7.40 5.03 -8.71
C GLY A 222 -6.96 3.64 -8.26
N TYR A 223 -5.77 3.22 -8.68
CA TYR A 223 -5.16 1.98 -8.21
C TYR A 223 -4.40 2.23 -6.88
N GLY A 224 -3.27 1.58 -6.64
CA GLY A 224 -2.51 1.74 -5.41
C GLY A 224 -2.21 3.20 -5.06
N CYS A 225 -1.10 3.72 -5.54
CA CYS A 225 -0.72 5.13 -5.43
C CYS A 225 -0.74 5.86 -6.79
N GLU A 226 -1.32 5.26 -7.80
CA GLU A 226 -1.40 5.79 -9.16
C GLU A 226 -2.51 6.85 -9.29
N PRO A 227 -2.44 7.74 -10.30
CA PRO A 227 -3.55 8.60 -10.63
C PRO A 227 -4.73 7.79 -11.17
N VAL A 228 -5.91 8.37 -11.22
CA VAL A 228 -7.04 7.81 -11.95
C VAL A 228 -6.66 7.67 -13.41
N PHE A 229 -6.93 6.50 -13.99
CA PHE A 229 -6.55 6.18 -15.36
C PHE A 229 -7.18 7.11 -16.38
N ALA A 230 -8.48 7.32 -16.29
CA ALA A 230 -9.24 8.26 -17.12
C ALA A 230 -10.59 8.56 -16.45
N LEU A 231 -11.10 9.78 -16.67
CA LEU A 231 -12.39 10.21 -16.12
C LEU A 231 -13.59 9.59 -16.84
N ALA A 232 -13.42 9.21 -18.11
CA ALA A 232 -14.35 8.40 -18.89
C ALA A 232 -13.58 7.58 -19.92
N TYR A 233 -13.96 6.31 -20.12
CA TYR A 233 -13.30 5.42 -21.09
C TYR A 233 -14.18 4.24 -21.47
N ILE A 234 -13.84 3.58 -22.58
CA ILE A 234 -14.44 2.32 -22.99
C ILE A 234 -13.47 1.19 -22.67
N ARG A 235 -13.93 0.22 -21.88
CA ARG A 235 -13.15 -0.98 -21.57
C ARG A 235 -13.57 -2.11 -22.50
N HIS A 236 -12.62 -2.64 -23.23
CA HIS A 236 -12.81 -3.84 -24.04
C HIS A 236 -12.54 -5.08 -23.21
N VAL A 237 -13.51 -5.95 -23.10
CA VAL A 237 -13.40 -7.24 -22.39
C VAL A 237 -13.63 -8.36 -23.38
N ASN A 238 -12.64 -9.23 -23.54
CA ASN A 238 -12.82 -10.43 -24.36
C ASN A 238 -13.63 -11.46 -23.56
N ASP A 239 -14.89 -11.62 -23.92
CA ASP A 239 -15.78 -12.63 -23.35
C ASP A 239 -16.01 -13.76 -24.35
N GLN A 240 -15.28 -14.85 -24.17
CA GLN A 240 -15.38 -16.08 -24.99
C GLN A 240 -15.28 -15.84 -26.51
N GLY A 241 -14.47 -14.86 -26.92
CA GLY A 241 -14.27 -14.49 -28.33
C GLY A 241 -15.17 -13.35 -28.82
N SER A 242 -16.00 -12.80 -27.96
CA SER A 242 -16.79 -11.59 -28.20
C SER A 242 -16.10 -10.38 -27.56
N ASP A 243 -16.02 -9.25 -28.26
CA ASP A 243 -15.56 -7.98 -27.70
C ASP A 243 -16.73 -7.28 -26.99
N LEU A 244 -16.76 -7.39 -25.66
CA LEU A 244 -17.73 -6.67 -24.85
C LEU A 244 -17.15 -5.29 -24.52
N GLN A 245 -17.85 -4.24 -24.93
CA GLN A 245 -17.50 -2.85 -24.65
C GLN A 245 -18.27 -2.33 -23.44
N LEU A 246 -17.56 -1.98 -22.39
CA LEU A 246 -18.11 -1.40 -21.17
C LEU A 246 -17.71 0.07 -21.10
N THR A 247 -18.68 0.97 -21.18
CA THR A 247 -18.44 2.40 -20.98
C THR A 247 -18.36 2.68 -19.48
N TYR A 248 -17.31 3.35 -19.08
CA TYR A 248 -17.09 3.81 -17.71
C TYR A 248 -17.05 5.33 -17.67
N ALA A 249 -17.73 5.91 -16.70
CA ALA A 249 -17.62 7.32 -16.35
C ALA A 249 -17.35 7.42 -14.84
N SER A 250 -16.40 8.26 -14.46
CA SER A 250 -16.02 8.47 -13.06
C SER A 250 -17.22 9.03 -12.26
N PRO A 251 -17.71 8.31 -11.23
CA PRO A 251 -18.77 8.83 -10.36
C PRO A 251 -18.39 10.11 -9.62
N ALA A 252 -17.12 10.23 -9.22
CA ALA A 252 -16.61 11.42 -8.55
C ALA A 252 -16.60 12.62 -9.52
N PHE A 253 -16.17 12.42 -10.76
CA PHE A 253 -16.20 13.46 -11.79
C PHE A 253 -17.64 13.87 -12.14
N GLU A 254 -18.53 12.90 -12.34
CA GLU A 254 -19.94 13.19 -12.58
C GLU A 254 -20.57 13.98 -11.43
N LYS A 255 -20.25 13.61 -10.18
CA LYS A 255 -20.69 14.36 -8.99
C LYS A 255 -20.17 15.80 -9.01
N ALA A 256 -18.88 15.98 -9.30
CA ALA A 256 -18.27 17.32 -9.37
C ALA A 256 -18.96 18.21 -10.43
N LEU A 257 -19.29 17.67 -11.60
CA LEU A 257 -20.00 18.40 -12.65
C LEU A 257 -21.41 18.79 -12.21
N ARG A 258 -22.12 17.91 -11.48
CA ARG A 258 -23.43 18.22 -10.89
C ARG A 258 -23.34 19.31 -9.83
N ASP A 259 -22.38 19.21 -8.93
CA ASP A 259 -22.17 20.19 -7.85
C ASP A 259 -21.78 21.56 -8.41
N TYR A 260 -21.11 21.59 -9.58
CA TYR A 260 -20.81 22.83 -10.33
C TYR A 260 -22.07 23.43 -11.01
N GLY A 261 -23.21 22.73 -10.99
CA GLY A 261 -24.48 23.21 -11.53
C GLY A 261 -24.73 22.88 -13.00
N MET A 262 -23.95 21.96 -13.58
CA MET A 262 -24.15 21.52 -14.97
C MET A 262 -25.39 20.65 -15.13
N ASN A 263 -26.21 20.94 -16.15
CA ASN A 263 -27.34 20.10 -16.52
C ASN A 263 -26.92 18.81 -17.25
N SER A 264 -27.85 17.91 -17.51
CA SER A 264 -27.59 16.60 -18.14
C SER A 264 -26.85 16.72 -19.47
N ASP A 265 -27.38 17.58 -20.35
CA ASP A 265 -26.83 17.73 -21.71
C ASP A 265 -25.38 18.29 -21.70
N GLN A 266 -25.07 19.18 -20.76
CA GLN A 266 -23.73 19.71 -20.57
C GLN A 266 -22.77 18.62 -20.08
N ARG A 267 -23.21 17.81 -19.12
CA ARG A 267 -22.38 16.71 -18.60
C ARG A 267 -22.10 15.67 -19.69
N GLU A 268 -23.12 15.29 -20.46
CA GLU A 268 -22.98 14.32 -21.56
C GLU A 268 -21.95 14.79 -22.61
N LYS A 269 -22.00 16.05 -23.02
CA LYS A 269 -21.02 16.65 -23.94
C LYS A 269 -19.59 16.62 -23.38
N ILE A 270 -19.44 16.88 -22.07
CA ILE A 270 -18.11 16.81 -21.42
C ILE A 270 -17.61 15.37 -21.37
N PHE A 271 -18.46 14.40 -21.05
CA PHE A 271 -18.08 13.00 -21.08
C PHE A 271 -17.69 12.52 -22.48
N GLU A 272 -18.42 12.91 -23.52
CA GLU A 272 -18.06 12.63 -24.91
C GLU A 272 -16.70 13.23 -25.27
N GLN A 273 -16.44 14.47 -24.86
CA GLN A 273 -15.15 15.13 -25.11
C GLN A 273 -14.02 14.39 -24.39
N VAL A 274 -14.18 14.06 -23.11
CA VAL A 274 -13.18 13.33 -22.33
C VAL A 274 -12.91 11.93 -22.93
N MET A 275 -13.94 11.22 -23.38
CA MET A 275 -13.76 9.93 -24.05
C MET A 275 -12.99 10.03 -25.36
N ASN A 276 -13.16 11.11 -26.11
CA ASN A 276 -12.52 11.30 -27.41
C ASN A 276 -11.09 11.88 -27.30
N GLU A 277 -10.86 12.76 -26.35
CA GLU A 277 -9.61 13.51 -26.19
C GLU A 277 -8.72 12.97 -25.06
N GLY A 278 -9.28 12.14 -24.16
CA GLY A 278 -8.58 11.51 -23.04
C GLY A 278 -8.44 12.40 -21.80
N SER A 279 -8.95 13.62 -21.86
CA SER A 279 -8.89 14.58 -20.73
C SER A 279 -9.93 15.69 -20.87
#